data_ee2994ff58ce68a3a54394a342142eb9
#
_entry.id   ee2994ff58ce68a3a54394a342142eb9
#
_cell.length_a   1.000
_cell.length_b   1.000
_cell.length_c   1.000
_cell.angle_alpha   90.00
_cell.angle_beta   90.00
_cell.angle_gamma   90.00
#
_symmetry.space_group_name_H-M   'P 1'
#
loop_
_entity.id
_entity.type
_entity.pdbx_description
1 polymer ?
#
loop_
_entity_poly.entity_id
_entity_poly.type
_entity_poly.pdbx_seq_one_letter_code
_entity_poly.pdbx_strand_id
1 'polypeptide(L)'
;MVKPLNEGSSKGIFDASLVQTLRELQAQVENVLVTYDEPVIVEEFLPGREFTVAMLGNGDDVQVLPVVEIKFDSLPKGVNPIYSFEAKWIWDQSSNPLNIFECPARVTPSLNASIVKLCRDAYKVLRCRDWSRIDVRLDKNGIPNIIEINPLPGILPKPEDNSCYPKAARAAGMSYDEMLNCVLDEACKRYKLL
;
A
#
# COMPACT_ATOMS: atom_id res chain seq x y z
N MET A 1 -0.90 2.57 16.82
CA MET A 1 -1.57 1.52 16.03
C MET A 1 -0.98 0.17 16.38
N VAL A 2 -1.82 -0.84 16.60
CA VAL A 2 -1.43 -2.20 17.02
C VAL A 2 -1.82 -3.17 15.93
N LYS A 3 -0.89 -4.02 15.49
CA LYS A 3 -1.13 -5.00 14.42
C LYS A 3 -0.27 -6.26 14.59
N PRO A 4 -0.66 -7.41 14.04
CA PRO A 4 0.20 -8.59 13.97
C PRO A 4 1.47 -8.29 13.18
N LEU A 5 2.59 -8.93 13.53
CA LEU A 5 3.88 -8.68 12.88
C LEU A 5 3.96 -9.29 11.47
N ASN A 6 3.44 -10.49 11.27
CA ASN A 6 3.67 -11.28 10.06
C ASN A 6 2.46 -11.33 9.11
N GLU A 7 1.30 -10.81 9.53
CA GLU A 7 0.11 -10.87 8.70
C GLU A 7 0.07 -9.80 7.61
N GLY A 8 -0.44 -10.18 6.45
CA GLY A 8 -0.65 -9.30 5.30
C GLY A 8 -2.13 -9.02 5.01
N SER A 9 -2.38 -8.23 3.98
CA SER A 9 -3.75 -7.98 3.46
C SER A 9 -4.73 -7.43 4.48
N SER A 10 -4.28 -6.56 5.37
CA SER A 10 -5.05 -5.96 6.48
C SER A 10 -5.56 -6.97 7.51
N LYS A 11 -5.11 -8.22 7.51
CA LYS A 11 -5.46 -9.15 8.58
C LYS A 11 -4.95 -8.64 9.93
N GLY A 12 -5.82 -8.65 10.93
CA GLY A 12 -5.50 -8.12 12.25
C GLY A 12 -5.47 -6.60 12.36
N ILE A 13 -5.80 -5.88 11.29
CA ILE A 13 -5.95 -4.43 11.28
C ILE A 13 -7.44 -4.09 11.23
N PHE A 14 -7.99 -3.76 12.38
CA PHE A 14 -9.38 -3.36 12.56
C PHE A 14 -9.47 -1.90 13.00
N ASP A 15 -10.66 -1.35 13.07
CA ASP A 15 -10.84 0.01 13.60
C ASP A 15 -10.26 0.15 15.03
N ALA A 16 -10.42 -0.87 15.87
CA ALA A 16 -9.86 -0.96 17.21
C ALA A 16 -8.31 -1.05 17.26
N SER A 17 -7.64 -1.26 16.12
CA SER A 17 -6.17 -1.26 16.06
C SER A 17 -5.57 0.13 16.30
N LEU A 18 -6.36 1.19 16.13
CA LEU A 18 -5.97 2.55 16.48
C LEU A 18 -6.36 2.85 17.92
N VAL A 19 -5.37 2.88 18.81
CA VAL A 19 -5.54 3.04 20.26
C VAL A 19 -5.08 4.42 20.70
N GLN A 20 -5.76 5.00 21.69
CA GLN A 20 -5.50 6.36 22.21
C GLN A 20 -5.02 6.35 23.67
N THR A 21 -5.25 5.27 24.39
CA THR A 21 -4.91 5.15 25.80
C THR A 21 -4.05 3.91 26.07
N LEU A 22 -3.28 3.94 27.18
CA LEU A 22 -2.50 2.77 27.61
C LEU A 22 -3.37 1.54 27.86
N ARG A 23 -4.58 1.74 28.38
CA ARG A 23 -5.53 0.64 28.60
C ARG A 23 -5.98 -0.01 27.31
N GLU A 24 -6.32 0.79 26.31
CA GLU A 24 -6.66 0.30 24.96
C GLU A 24 -5.47 -0.42 24.32
N LEU A 25 -4.26 0.15 24.45
CA LEU A 25 -3.04 -0.46 23.97
C LEU A 25 -2.83 -1.86 24.56
N GLN A 26 -2.91 -1.99 25.88
CA GLN A 26 -2.75 -3.28 26.55
C GLN A 26 -3.79 -4.30 26.07
N ALA A 27 -5.07 -3.91 26.06
CA ALA A 27 -6.16 -4.79 25.62
C ALA A 27 -5.99 -5.23 24.15
N GLN A 28 -5.58 -4.31 23.26
CA GLN A 28 -5.40 -4.64 21.84
C GLN A 28 -4.16 -5.51 21.61
N VAL A 29 -3.07 -5.29 22.34
CA VAL A 29 -1.87 -6.15 22.29
C VAL A 29 -2.23 -7.57 22.73
N GLU A 30 -2.92 -7.73 23.88
CA GLU A 30 -3.38 -9.04 24.35
C GLU A 30 -4.30 -9.73 23.33
N ASN A 31 -5.25 -8.99 22.77
CA ASN A 31 -6.16 -9.51 21.74
C ASN A 31 -5.42 -10.05 20.50
N VAL A 32 -4.45 -9.30 20.00
CA VAL A 32 -3.65 -9.72 18.83
C VAL A 32 -2.78 -10.94 19.17
N LEU A 33 -2.10 -10.93 20.31
CA LEU A 33 -1.28 -12.07 20.76
C LEU A 33 -2.09 -13.37 20.86
N VAL A 34 -3.29 -13.30 21.47
CA VAL A 34 -4.14 -14.47 21.64
C VAL A 34 -4.76 -14.95 20.31
N THR A 35 -5.15 -13.99 19.46
CA THR A 35 -5.89 -14.33 18.23
C THR A 35 -4.97 -14.87 17.12
N TYR A 36 -3.77 -14.31 17.00
CA TYR A 36 -2.86 -14.63 15.89
C TYR A 36 -1.67 -15.52 16.30
N ASP A 37 -1.44 -15.72 17.60
CA ASP A 37 -0.32 -16.50 18.15
C ASP A 37 1.05 -16.08 17.57
N GLU A 38 1.24 -14.76 17.42
CA GLU A 38 2.47 -14.20 16.87
C GLU A 38 2.85 -12.87 17.55
N PRO A 39 4.10 -12.38 17.35
CA PRO A 39 4.51 -11.07 17.87
C PRO A 39 3.64 -9.92 17.34
N VAL A 40 3.50 -8.92 18.19
CA VAL A 40 2.71 -7.70 17.88
C VAL A 40 3.65 -6.53 17.62
N ILE A 41 3.37 -5.77 16.57
CA ILE A 41 4.04 -4.50 16.30
C ILE A 41 3.14 -3.33 16.75
N VAL A 42 3.76 -2.38 17.47
CA VAL A 42 3.11 -1.14 17.91
C VAL A 42 3.83 0.03 17.23
N GLU A 43 3.08 0.80 16.46
CA GLU A 43 3.62 1.90 15.66
C GLU A 43 2.89 3.21 15.96
N GLU A 44 3.56 4.33 15.73
CA GLU A 44 2.90 5.64 15.69
C GLU A 44 1.93 5.69 14.51
N PHE A 45 0.70 6.15 14.75
CA PHE A 45 -0.25 6.37 13.68
C PHE A 45 0.06 7.67 12.94
N LEU A 46 0.18 7.57 11.63
CA LEU A 46 0.40 8.71 10.75
C LEU A 46 -0.96 9.27 10.29
N PRO A 47 -1.34 10.52 10.67
CA PRO A 47 -2.70 11.01 10.46
C PRO A 47 -2.97 11.57 9.05
N GLY A 48 -1.94 11.69 8.22
CA GLY A 48 -2.04 12.33 6.92
C GLY A 48 -2.59 11.42 5.80
N ARG A 49 -2.50 11.93 4.57
CA ARG A 49 -2.94 11.25 3.35
C ARG A 49 -2.12 9.98 3.12
N GLU A 50 -2.74 8.96 2.56
CA GLU A 50 -2.13 7.67 2.27
C GLU A 50 -2.01 7.45 0.76
N PHE A 51 -0.88 6.90 0.35
CA PHE A 51 -0.55 6.63 -1.05
C PHE A 51 0.02 5.23 -1.20
N THR A 52 -0.15 4.68 -2.40
CA THR A 52 0.52 3.46 -2.80
C THR A 52 1.21 3.67 -4.15
N VAL A 53 2.43 3.17 -4.26
CA VAL A 53 3.34 3.45 -5.37
C VAL A 53 3.81 2.15 -5.99
N ALA A 54 3.45 1.94 -7.24
CA ALA A 54 3.91 0.80 -8.02
C ALA A 54 5.28 1.08 -8.64
N MET A 55 6.22 0.16 -8.42
CA MET A 55 7.58 0.21 -8.93
C MET A 55 7.76 -0.91 -9.95
N LEU A 56 8.39 -0.61 -11.10
CA LEU A 56 8.64 -1.56 -12.18
C LEU A 56 10.07 -1.42 -12.68
N GLY A 57 10.81 -2.52 -12.76
CA GLY A 57 12.19 -2.55 -13.28
C GLY A 57 13.25 -2.78 -12.23
N ASN A 58 14.50 -2.69 -12.65
CA ASN A 58 15.67 -3.03 -11.83
C ASN A 58 16.70 -1.90 -11.78
N GLY A 59 17.46 -1.83 -10.67
CA GLY A 59 18.61 -0.93 -10.54
C GLY A 59 18.24 0.56 -10.65
N ASP A 60 18.99 1.29 -11.46
CA ASP A 60 18.79 2.73 -11.66
C ASP A 60 17.65 3.04 -12.64
N ASP A 61 17.28 2.08 -13.49
CA ASP A 61 16.23 2.24 -14.50
C ASP A 61 14.83 1.95 -13.95
N VAL A 62 14.70 1.72 -12.64
CA VAL A 62 13.39 1.48 -12.01
C VAL A 62 12.42 2.62 -12.31
N GLN A 63 11.28 2.27 -12.90
CA GLN A 63 10.19 3.19 -13.18
C GLN A 63 9.26 3.29 -11.98
N VAL A 64 8.80 4.49 -11.69
CA VAL A 64 7.73 4.75 -10.71
C VAL A 64 6.47 5.04 -11.50
N LEU A 65 5.48 4.17 -11.38
CA LEU A 65 4.19 4.36 -12.04
C LEU A 65 3.40 5.48 -11.35
N PRO A 66 2.35 6.02 -11.98
CA PRO A 66 1.53 7.06 -11.37
C PRO A 66 1.09 6.70 -9.96
N VAL A 67 1.33 7.61 -9.03
CA VAL A 67 0.99 7.42 -7.60
C VAL A 67 -0.52 7.26 -7.45
N VAL A 68 -0.94 6.29 -6.67
CA VAL A 68 -2.34 6.08 -6.28
C VAL A 68 -2.55 6.66 -4.89
N GLU A 69 -3.58 7.47 -4.69
CA GLU A 69 -4.01 7.92 -3.38
C GLU A 69 -5.14 7.03 -2.84
N ILE A 70 -5.07 6.70 -1.57
CA ILE A 70 -6.13 6.00 -0.84
C ILE A 70 -6.93 7.06 -0.08
N LYS A 71 -8.19 7.25 -0.46
CA LYS A 71 -9.11 8.23 0.15
C LYS A 71 -10.08 7.52 1.07
N PHE A 72 -10.27 8.08 2.24
CA PHE A 72 -11.13 7.49 3.26
C PHE A 72 -12.51 8.14 3.37
N ASP A 73 -12.82 9.11 2.49
CA ASP A 73 -14.09 9.88 2.52
C ASP A 73 -15.34 9.00 2.27
N SER A 74 -15.18 7.87 1.57
CA SER A 74 -16.25 6.93 1.28
C SER A 74 -16.44 5.84 2.33
N LEU A 75 -15.60 5.82 3.38
CA LEU A 75 -15.79 4.91 4.50
C LEU A 75 -17.04 5.29 5.32
N PRO A 76 -17.64 4.35 6.07
CA PRO A 76 -18.73 4.64 6.99
C PRO A 76 -18.36 5.74 7.99
N LYS A 77 -19.35 6.55 8.39
CA LYS A 77 -19.12 7.61 9.37
C LYS A 77 -18.73 7.03 10.72
N GLY A 78 -17.72 7.63 11.35
CA GLY A 78 -17.29 7.29 12.70
C GLY A 78 -16.22 6.22 12.78
N VAL A 79 -15.76 5.67 11.64
CA VAL A 79 -14.60 4.78 11.61
C VAL A 79 -13.30 5.57 11.34
N ASN A 80 -12.19 5.01 11.78
CA ASN A 80 -10.89 5.62 11.57
C ASN A 80 -10.47 5.62 10.08
N PRO A 81 -9.68 6.59 9.62
CA PRO A 81 -9.22 6.66 8.24
C PRO A 81 -8.09 5.67 7.97
N ILE A 82 -8.41 4.38 7.99
CA ILE A 82 -7.51 3.26 7.70
C ILE A 82 -8.18 2.28 6.74
N TYR A 83 -7.38 1.68 5.85
CA TYR A 83 -7.87 0.59 5.00
C TYR A 83 -7.82 -0.72 5.77
N SER A 84 -8.73 -0.82 6.75
CA SER A 84 -8.85 -1.94 7.69
C SER A 84 -9.29 -3.23 7.00
N PHE A 85 -9.32 -4.32 7.77
CA PHE A 85 -9.87 -5.60 7.32
C PHE A 85 -11.32 -5.46 6.86
N GLU A 86 -12.15 -4.72 7.61
CA GLU A 86 -13.55 -4.48 7.25
C GLU A 86 -13.64 -3.67 5.96
N ALA A 87 -12.81 -2.63 5.80
CA ALA A 87 -12.80 -1.81 4.59
C ALA A 87 -12.44 -2.65 3.38
N LYS A 88 -11.43 -3.51 3.48
CA LYS A 88 -10.90 -4.29 2.35
C LYS A 88 -11.74 -5.52 2.00
N TRP A 89 -12.31 -6.21 2.98
CA TRP A 89 -12.92 -7.52 2.77
C TRP A 89 -14.44 -7.54 2.93
N ILE A 90 -15.00 -6.53 3.61
CA ILE A 90 -16.44 -6.47 3.88
C ILE A 90 -17.10 -5.36 3.06
N TRP A 91 -16.51 -4.16 3.03
CA TRP A 91 -17.14 -3.00 2.39
C TRP A 91 -16.72 -2.81 0.93
N ASP A 92 -15.44 -3.09 0.59
CA ASP A 92 -14.92 -2.99 -0.77
C ASP A 92 -15.15 -4.30 -1.54
N GLN A 93 -16.35 -4.45 -2.10
CA GLN A 93 -16.74 -5.63 -2.86
C GLN A 93 -16.75 -5.33 -4.37
N SER A 94 -16.30 -6.26 -5.20
CA SER A 94 -16.33 -6.09 -6.67
C SER A 94 -17.72 -5.78 -7.22
N SER A 95 -18.80 -6.21 -6.53
CA SER A 95 -20.18 -5.87 -6.86
C SER A 95 -20.61 -4.46 -6.46
N ASN A 96 -19.91 -3.85 -5.51
CA ASN A 96 -20.12 -2.48 -5.02
C ASN A 96 -18.79 -1.92 -4.51
N PRO A 97 -17.84 -1.62 -5.41
CA PRO A 97 -16.49 -1.21 -5.03
C PRO A 97 -16.51 0.18 -4.36
N LEU A 98 -15.73 0.32 -3.30
CA LEU A 98 -15.52 1.62 -2.66
C LEU A 98 -14.75 2.55 -3.61
N ASN A 99 -15.17 3.81 -3.69
CA ASN A 99 -14.46 4.83 -4.47
C ASN A 99 -13.32 5.46 -3.64
N ILE A 100 -12.37 4.63 -3.22
CA ILE A 100 -11.28 5.02 -2.33
C ILE A 100 -9.92 5.19 -3.03
N PHE A 101 -9.79 4.80 -4.31
CA PHE A 101 -8.51 4.86 -5.02
C PHE A 101 -8.54 5.89 -6.15
N GLU A 102 -7.79 6.98 -6.00
CA GLU A 102 -7.59 7.99 -7.05
C GLU A 102 -6.21 7.81 -7.71
N CYS A 103 -6.19 7.65 -9.02
CA CYS A 103 -4.95 7.52 -9.81
C CYS A 103 -5.09 8.28 -11.14
N PRO A 104 -4.15 9.16 -11.51
CA PRO A 104 -3.03 9.66 -10.67
C PRO A 104 -3.51 10.46 -9.46
N ALA A 105 -2.77 10.37 -8.35
CA ALA A 105 -3.04 11.15 -7.14
C ALA A 105 -2.92 12.66 -7.40
N ARG A 106 -3.86 13.45 -6.88
CA ARG A 106 -3.81 14.91 -6.98
C ARG A 106 -2.93 15.50 -5.89
N VAL A 107 -1.65 15.60 -6.17
CA VAL A 107 -0.63 16.13 -5.26
C VAL A 107 0.16 17.26 -5.91
N THR A 108 0.81 18.09 -5.08
CA THR A 108 1.75 19.08 -5.59
C THR A 108 2.98 18.42 -6.23
N PRO A 109 3.63 19.06 -7.20
CA PRO A 109 4.87 18.52 -7.79
C PRO A 109 5.94 18.21 -6.74
N SER A 110 6.08 19.04 -5.71
CA SER A 110 7.04 18.83 -4.62
C SER A 110 6.74 17.59 -3.78
N LEU A 111 5.46 17.37 -3.41
CA LEU A 111 5.06 16.19 -2.66
C LEU A 111 5.23 14.92 -3.52
N ASN A 112 4.84 14.97 -4.79
CA ASN A 112 5.07 13.85 -5.70
C ASN A 112 6.55 13.50 -5.80
N ALA A 113 7.43 14.49 -5.98
CA ALA A 113 8.87 14.27 -6.03
C ALA A 113 9.42 13.65 -4.74
N SER A 114 8.92 14.07 -3.58
CA SER A 114 9.31 13.52 -2.27
C SER A 114 8.89 12.06 -2.12
N ILE A 115 7.64 11.72 -2.50
CA ILE A 115 7.13 10.33 -2.46
C ILE A 115 7.94 9.46 -3.41
N VAL A 116 8.14 9.90 -4.66
CA VAL A 116 8.90 9.16 -5.68
C VAL A 116 10.33 8.91 -5.22
N LYS A 117 11.00 9.92 -4.68
CA LYS A 117 12.36 9.78 -4.15
C LYS A 117 12.42 8.76 -3.02
N LEU A 118 11.53 8.89 -2.04
CA LEU A 118 11.46 7.96 -0.89
C LEU A 118 11.27 6.52 -1.35
N CYS A 119 10.34 6.27 -2.28
CA CYS A 119 10.09 4.93 -2.80
C CYS A 119 11.27 4.36 -3.58
N ARG A 120 11.93 5.17 -4.42
CA ARG A 120 13.15 4.74 -5.13
C ARG A 120 14.29 4.38 -4.19
N ASP A 121 14.53 5.20 -3.17
CA ASP A 121 15.57 4.96 -2.18
C ASP A 121 15.30 3.65 -1.42
N ALA A 122 14.07 3.43 -0.96
CA ALA A 122 13.68 2.21 -0.28
C ALA A 122 13.79 0.97 -1.18
N TYR A 123 13.32 1.06 -2.44
CA TYR A 123 13.41 -0.01 -3.42
C TYR A 123 14.87 -0.47 -3.61
N LYS A 124 15.80 0.49 -3.72
CA LYS A 124 17.23 0.21 -3.87
C LYS A 124 17.85 -0.37 -2.62
N VAL A 125 17.61 0.23 -1.46
CA VAL A 125 18.19 -0.21 -0.16
C VAL A 125 17.76 -1.63 0.18
N LEU A 126 16.49 -1.96 -0.06
CA LEU A 126 15.94 -3.30 0.18
C LEU A 126 16.20 -4.28 -0.96
N ARG A 127 16.90 -3.84 -2.03
CA ARG A 127 17.25 -4.66 -3.18
C ARG A 127 16.04 -5.35 -3.82
N CYS A 128 14.91 -4.64 -3.89
CA CYS A 128 13.73 -5.12 -4.61
C CYS A 128 14.07 -5.41 -6.07
N ARG A 129 13.36 -6.34 -6.68
CA ARG A 129 13.61 -6.82 -8.05
C ARG A 129 12.32 -6.81 -8.84
N ASP A 130 12.46 -6.47 -10.11
CA ASP A 130 11.47 -6.55 -11.17
C ASP A 130 10.24 -5.68 -10.92
N TRP A 131 9.63 -5.78 -9.76
CA TRP A 131 8.50 -4.96 -9.32
C TRP A 131 8.35 -4.90 -7.80
N SER A 132 7.59 -3.94 -7.31
CA SER A 132 7.02 -3.91 -5.95
C SER A 132 5.90 -2.88 -5.85
N ARG A 133 5.14 -2.93 -4.76
CA ARG A 133 4.25 -1.86 -4.33
C ARG A 133 4.72 -1.35 -2.98
N ILE A 134 4.84 -0.05 -2.85
CA ILE A 134 5.29 0.61 -1.63
C ILE A 134 4.15 1.48 -1.11
N ASP A 135 3.73 1.25 0.13
CA ASP A 135 2.67 1.99 0.76
C ASP A 135 3.26 3.09 1.64
N VAL A 136 2.78 4.32 1.45
CA VAL A 136 3.33 5.56 2.01
C VAL A 136 2.23 6.35 2.67
N ARG A 137 2.50 6.90 3.87
CA ARG A 137 1.55 7.78 4.55
C ARG A 137 2.23 9.03 5.06
N LEU A 138 1.53 10.14 5.00
CA LEU A 138 2.06 11.41 5.49
C LEU A 138 1.93 11.48 7.02
N ASP A 139 2.96 12.01 7.66
CA ASP A 139 2.88 12.39 9.06
C ASP A 139 2.06 13.69 9.26
N LYS A 140 1.96 14.15 10.49
CA LYS A 140 1.27 15.40 10.85
C LYS A 140 1.86 16.66 10.22
N ASN A 141 3.10 16.61 9.73
CA ASN A 141 3.78 17.70 9.06
C ASN A 141 3.72 17.60 7.54
N GLY A 142 3.03 16.57 7.00
CA GLY A 142 2.94 16.32 5.58
C GLY A 142 4.19 15.65 4.99
N ILE A 143 5.06 15.08 5.83
CA ILE A 143 6.27 14.36 5.40
C ILE A 143 5.89 12.91 5.07
N PRO A 144 6.28 12.38 3.89
CA PRO A 144 5.98 11.00 3.52
C PRO A 144 6.86 10.00 4.30
N ASN A 145 6.22 8.96 4.84
CA ASN A 145 6.84 7.85 5.53
C ASN A 145 6.38 6.54 4.90
N ILE A 146 7.27 5.54 4.81
CA ILE A 146 6.93 4.21 4.33
C ILE A 146 6.16 3.47 5.43
N ILE A 147 5.05 2.85 5.05
CA ILE A 147 4.29 1.93 5.91
C ILE A 147 4.79 0.51 5.69
N GLU A 148 4.81 0.06 4.43
CA GLU A 148 5.26 -1.28 4.06
C GLU A 148 5.73 -1.35 2.61
N ILE A 149 6.46 -2.42 2.28
CA ILE A 149 6.85 -2.76 0.92
C ILE A 149 6.35 -4.16 0.60
N ASN A 150 5.65 -4.27 -0.52
CA ASN A 150 5.11 -5.52 -1.04
C ASN A 150 5.92 -5.96 -2.28
N PRO A 151 6.94 -6.85 -2.13
CA PRO A 151 7.74 -7.33 -3.27
C PRO A 151 6.94 -8.19 -4.24
N LEU A 152 5.84 -8.77 -3.79
CA LEU A 152 4.85 -9.48 -4.61
C LEU A 152 3.50 -8.80 -4.43
N PRO A 153 3.21 -7.73 -5.19
CA PRO A 153 1.97 -6.98 -5.02
C PRO A 153 0.75 -7.76 -5.51
N GLY A 154 -0.42 -7.44 -4.94
CA GLY A 154 -1.69 -7.93 -5.47
C GLY A 154 -1.99 -7.32 -6.85
N ILE A 155 -2.45 -8.16 -7.78
CA ILE A 155 -2.65 -7.80 -9.19
C ILE A 155 -3.97 -8.35 -9.74
N LEU A 156 -5.08 -8.10 -9.09
CA LEU A 156 -6.38 -8.48 -9.62
C LEU A 156 -6.64 -7.77 -10.96
N PRO A 157 -7.09 -8.51 -12.01
CA PRO A 157 -7.09 -8.01 -13.37
C PRO A 157 -8.19 -6.99 -13.67
N LYS A 158 -9.33 -7.10 -13.02
CA LYS A 158 -10.49 -6.28 -13.33
C LYS A 158 -10.39 -4.90 -12.66
N PRO A 159 -10.77 -3.82 -13.36
CA PRO A 159 -10.76 -2.47 -12.79
C PRO A 159 -11.58 -2.31 -11.50
N GLU A 160 -12.70 -3.03 -11.40
CA GLU A 160 -13.61 -3.05 -10.25
C GLU A 160 -13.06 -3.76 -9.01
N ASP A 161 -12.00 -4.56 -9.15
CA ASP A 161 -11.36 -5.27 -8.03
C ASP A 161 -10.46 -4.37 -7.15
N ASN A 162 -10.39 -3.07 -7.47
CA ASN A 162 -9.63 -2.08 -6.71
C ASN A 162 -8.16 -2.45 -6.42
N SER A 163 -7.51 -3.15 -7.36
CA SER A 163 -6.10 -3.50 -7.24
C SER A 163 -5.19 -2.34 -7.66
N CYS A 164 -4.41 -1.81 -6.72
CA CYS A 164 -3.65 -0.57 -6.90
C CYS A 164 -2.55 -0.67 -7.96
N TYR A 165 -1.82 -1.79 -8.03
CA TYR A 165 -0.73 -1.95 -8.99
C TYR A 165 -1.25 -1.92 -10.45
N PRO A 166 -2.26 -2.73 -10.86
CA PRO A 166 -2.86 -2.64 -12.17
C PRO A 166 -3.55 -1.29 -12.44
N LYS A 167 -4.08 -0.63 -11.40
CA LYS A 167 -4.66 0.72 -11.55
C LYS A 167 -3.58 1.74 -11.95
N ALA A 168 -2.41 1.70 -11.30
CA ALA A 168 -1.27 2.55 -11.66
C ALA A 168 -0.75 2.24 -13.07
N ALA A 169 -0.66 0.96 -13.46
CA ALA A 169 -0.25 0.54 -14.79
C ALA A 169 -1.20 1.06 -15.88
N ARG A 170 -2.52 0.94 -15.67
CA ARG A 170 -3.53 1.50 -16.58
C ARG A 170 -3.42 3.03 -16.69
N ALA A 171 -3.16 3.72 -15.59
CA ALA A 171 -2.96 5.18 -15.60
C ALA A 171 -1.67 5.58 -16.34
N ALA A 172 -0.68 4.69 -16.43
CA ALA A 172 0.51 4.84 -17.25
C ALA A 172 0.29 4.45 -18.73
N GLY A 173 -0.91 4.02 -19.12
CA GLY A 173 -1.24 3.60 -20.48
C GLY A 173 -0.95 2.14 -20.80
N MET A 174 -0.63 1.32 -19.80
CA MET A 174 -0.40 -0.13 -19.99
C MET A 174 -1.70 -0.92 -19.80
N SER A 175 -1.96 -1.87 -20.66
CA SER A 175 -2.92 -2.93 -20.41
C SER A 175 -2.43 -3.87 -19.29
N TYR A 176 -3.32 -4.75 -18.84
CA TYR A 176 -2.95 -5.74 -17.82
C TYR A 176 -1.87 -6.72 -18.33
N ASP A 177 -2.02 -7.17 -19.57
CA ASP A 177 -1.07 -8.11 -20.20
C ASP A 177 0.28 -7.45 -20.47
N GLU A 178 0.30 -6.19 -20.92
CA GLU A 178 1.54 -5.42 -21.10
C GLU A 178 2.26 -5.24 -19.76
N MET A 179 1.53 -4.93 -18.68
CA MET A 179 2.10 -4.82 -17.33
C MET A 179 2.80 -6.12 -16.92
N LEU A 180 2.15 -7.29 -17.11
CA LEU A 180 2.74 -8.59 -16.77
C LEU A 180 3.96 -8.90 -17.64
N ASN A 181 3.89 -8.64 -18.94
CA ASN A 181 5.01 -8.84 -19.84
C ASN A 181 6.20 -7.94 -19.48
N CYS A 182 5.96 -6.67 -19.11
CA CYS A 182 7.04 -5.80 -18.65
C CYS A 182 7.75 -6.37 -17.41
N VAL A 183 7.01 -6.91 -16.44
CA VAL A 183 7.60 -7.54 -15.25
C VAL A 183 8.43 -8.78 -15.64
N LEU A 184 7.90 -9.60 -16.55
CA LEU A 184 8.60 -10.77 -17.07
C LEU A 184 9.88 -10.38 -17.80
N ASP A 185 9.81 -9.37 -18.66
CA ASP A 185 10.97 -8.85 -19.40
C ASP A 185 12.08 -8.36 -18.46
N GLU A 186 11.73 -7.65 -17.40
CA GLU A 186 12.69 -7.21 -16.38
C GLU A 186 13.35 -8.39 -15.67
N ALA A 187 12.59 -9.43 -15.36
CA ALA A 187 13.15 -10.66 -14.81
C ALA A 187 14.08 -11.37 -15.82
N CYS A 188 13.66 -11.48 -17.09
CA CYS A 188 14.47 -12.08 -18.16
C CYS A 188 15.79 -11.33 -18.36
N LYS A 189 15.76 -10.00 -18.42
CA LYS A 189 16.97 -9.17 -18.50
C LYS A 189 17.90 -9.44 -17.30
N ARG A 190 17.37 -9.50 -16.08
CA ARG A 190 18.13 -9.76 -14.87
C ARG A 190 18.79 -11.14 -14.89
N TYR A 191 18.14 -12.14 -15.44
CA TYR A 191 18.68 -13.50 -15.61
C TYR A 191 19.50 -13.68 -16.90
N LYS A 192 19.65 -12.64 -17.74
CA LYS A 192 20.35 -12.68 -19.03
C LYS A 192 19.75 -13.71 -19.99
N LEU A 193 18.43 -13.79 -20.03
CA LEU A 193 17.66 -14.66 -20.93
C LEU A 193 17.20 -13.92 -22.20
N LEU A 194 17.37 -12.61 -22.23
CA LEU A 194 17.14 -11.70 -23.39
C LEU A 194 18.44 -11.00 -23.75
#